data_b34a36765a48e0960ab2a928af5381f3
#
_entry.id   b34a36765a48e0960ab2a928af5381f3
#
_cell.length_a   1.000
_cell.length_b   1.000
_cell.length_c   1.000
_cell.angle_alpha   90.00
_cell.angle_beta   90.00
_cell.angle_gamma   90.00
#
_symmetry.space_group_name_H-M   'P 1'
#
loop_
_entity.id
_entity.type
_entity.pdbx_description
1 polymer ?
#
loop_
_entity_poly.entity_id
_entity_poly.type
_entity_poly.pdbx_seq_one_letter_code
_entity_poly.pdbx_strand_id
1 'polypeptide(L)'
;MLEAKLAPATINVKLAAVNRFLVFLGWPAFRVKPLRIQRRLFRDDSRELTRPEYLRLLETARTQGRERLALLLETICGTGIRVSEVRYVTVEAVYRGRAEISLKGKIRTILLPGKLCRKLLKYARKQKIASGEIFLTRNEKGISRRQIWAEMKALCDKAGVAPSKVFPHNLRHLFAKTFYRVCRDVARLADVLGHSSIETTRIYLISTGTEHAGTLARLGLIC
;
A
#
# COMPACT_ATOMS: atom_id res chain seq x y z
N MET A 1 -26.69 10.70 10.04
CA MET A 1 -25.58 9.92 9.40
C MET A 1 -26.11 8.84 8.46
N LEU A 2 -27.17 8.12 8.82
CA LEU A 2 -27.83 7.15 7.93
C LEU A 2 -28.50 7.85 6.74
N GLU A 3 -29.19 8.95 6.97
CA GLU A 3 -29.80 9.80 5.92
C GLU A 3 -28.78 10.33 4.90
N ALA A 4 -27.52 10.58 5.33
CA ALA A 4 -26.44 11.01 4.45
C ALA A 4 -25.85 9.86 3.61
N LYS A 5 -26.45 8.67 3.57
CA LYS A 5 -26.03 7.48 2.80
C LYS A 5 -24.55 7.13 2.96
N LEU A 6 -23.96 7.37 4.13
CA LEU A 6 -22.57 7.03 4.42
C LEU A 6 -22.37 5.51 4.51
N ALA A 7 -21.21 5.03 4.05
CA ALA A 7 -20.87 3.63 4.20
C ALA A 7 -20.80 3.22 5.69
N PRO A 8 -21.25 2.01 6.07
CA PRO A 8 -21.25 1.54 7.47
C PRO A 8 -19.90 1.67 8.18
N ALA A 9 -18.80 1.41 7.48
CA ALA A 9 -17.46 1.59 8.02
C ALA A 9 -17.17 3.05 8.40
N THR A 10 -17.60 4.01 7.57
CA THR A 10 -17.44 5.45 7.83
C THR A 10 -18.30 5.87 9.03
N ILE A 11 -19.53 5.33 9.14
CA ILE A 11 -20.38 5.56 10.30
C ILE A 11 -19.73 5.07 11.57
N ASN A 12 -19.16 3.85 11.57
CA ASN A 12 -18.50 3.28 12.73
C ASN A 12 -17.26 4.08 13.18
N VAL A 13 -16.49 4.64 12.24
CA VAL A 13 -15.36 5.54 12.59
C VAL A 13 -15.86 6.79 13.29
N LYS A 14 -16.95 7.42 12.80
CA LYS A 14 -17.55 8.59 13.44
C LYS A 14 -18.15 8.24 14.80
N LEU A 15 -18.84 7.09 14.91
CA LEU A 15 -19.38 6.61 16.21
C LEU A 15 -18.28 6.35 17.23
N ALA A 16 -17.12 5.81 16.80
CA ALA A 16 -15.99 5.61 17.69
C ALA A 16 -15.49 6.94 18.29
N ALA A 17 -15.42 8.01 17.48
CA ALA A 17 -15.05 9.34 17.96
C ALA A 17 -16.09 9.90 18.94
N VAL A 18 -17.38 9.81 18.62
CA VAL A 18 -18.48 10.27 19.50
C VAL A 18 -18.48 9.48 20.81
N ASN A 19 -18.37 8.16 20.76
CA ASN A 19 -18.34 7.31 21.95
C ASN A 19 -17.15 7.63 22.85
N ARG A 20 -15.98 7.95 22.27
CA ARG A 20 -14.81 8.38 23.02
C ARG A 20 -15.06 9.71 23.73
N PHE A 21 -15.72 10.64 23.06
CA PHE A 21 -16.09 11.93 23.64
C PHE A 21 -17.12 11.78 24.79
N LEU A 22 -18.13 10.91 24.62
CA LEU A 22 -19.09 10.62 25.69
C LEU A 22 -18.41 10.02 26.93
N VAL A 23 -17.44 9.13 26.75
CA VAL A 23 -16.63 8.60 27.86
C VAL A 23 -15.84 9.71 28.54
N PHE A 24 -15.26 10.63 27.80
CA PHE A 24 -14.53 11.78 28.33
C PHE A 24 -15.42 12.69 29.17
N LEU A 25 -16.68 12.88 28.79
CA LEU A 25 -17.67 13.66 29.53
C LEU A 25 -18.25 12.92 30.77
N GLY A 26 -17.81 11.70 31.06
CA GLY A 26 -18.36 10.90 32.15
C GLY A 26 -19.75 10.26 31.82
N TRP A 27 -20.15 10.21 30.56
CA TRP A 27 -21.44 9.66 30.10
C TRP A 27 -21.31 8.33 29.32
N PRO A 28 -20.67 7.31 29.88
CA PRO A 28 -20.43 6.03 29.18
C PRO A 28 -21.72 5.27 28.85
N ALA A 29 -22.83 5.54 29.57
CA ALA A 29 -24.13 4.91 29.35
C ALA A 29 -24.79 5.30 28.00
N PHE A 30 -24.44 6.47 27.46
CA PHE A 30 -24.97 6.98 26.19
C PHE A 30 -24.19 6.48 24.96
N ARG A 31 -23.23 5.59 25.12
CA ARG A 31 -22.49 5.02 23.98
C ARG A 31 -23.40 4.25 23.04
N VAL A 32 -23.25 4.51 21.76
CA VAL A 32 -23.97 3.84 20.69
C VAL A 32 -23.20 2.63 20.18
N LYS A 33 -23.87 1.49 20.04
CA LYS A 33 -23.23 0.27 19.48
C LYS A 33 -22.87 0.50 18.01
N PRO A 34 -21.67 0.06 17.58
CA PRO A 34 -21.29 0.15 16.18
C PRO A 34 -22.17 -0.75 15.30
N LEU A 35 -22.36 -0.34 14.05
CA LEU A 35 -23.08 -1.16 13.06
C LEU A 35 -22.31 -2.45 12.80
N ARG A 36 -23.01 -3.57 12.73
CA ARG A 36 -22.43 -4.84 12.29
C ARG A 36 -22.10 -4.72 10.79
N ILE A 37 -20.85 -4.94 10.44
CA ILE A 37 -20.40 -4.94 9.05
C ILE A 37 -20.15 -6.38 8.65
N GLN A 38 -20.96 -6.90 7.74
CA GLN A 38 -20.69 -8.19 7.13
C GLN A 38 -19.41 -8.10 6.29
N ARG A 39 -18.45 -8.97 6.56
CA ARG A 39 -17.24 -9.07 5.75
C ARG A 39 -17.60 -9.57 4.36
N ARG A 40 -17.16 -8.87 3.33
CA ARG A 40 -17.27 -9.37 1.96
C ARG A 40 -16.37 -10.60 1.82
N LEU A 41 -16.97 -11.72 1.42
CA LEU A 41 -16.24 -12.98 1.17
C LEU A 41 -15.39 -12.89 -0.10
N PHE A 42 -15.85 -12.11 -1.08
CA PHE A 42 -15.18 -11.94 -2.36
C PHE A 42 -14.85 -10.47 -2.60
N ARG A 43 -13.75 -10.23 -3.26
CA ARG A 43 -13.31 -8.90 -3.63
C ARG A 43 -13.68 -8.59 -5.08
N ASP A 44 -13.97 -7.32 -5.33
CA ASP A 44 -14.15 -6.79 -6.69
C ASP A 44 -12.76 -6.50 -7.29
N ASP A 45 -12.37 -7.30 -8.28
CA ASP A 45 -11.09 -7.18 -8.99
C ASP A 45 -11.01 -5.94 -9.87
N SER A 46 -12.16 -5.32 -10.19
CA SER A 46 -12.22 -4.15 -11.09
C SER A 46 -11.36 -2.98 -10.62
N ARG A 47 -11.10 -2.89 -9.30
CA ARG A 47 -10.31 -1.83 -8.69
C ARG A 47 -8.87 -2.23 -8.37
N GLU A 48 -8.48 -3.45 -8.68
CA GLU A 48 -7.13 -3.91 -8.41
C GLU A 48 -6.18 -3.55 -9.56
N LEU A 49 -4.96 -3.18 -9.18
CA LEU A 49 -3.87 -2.97 -10.13
C LEU A 49 -3.23 -4.32 -10.46
N THR A 50 -3.24 -4.70 -11.71
CA THR A 50 -2.58 -5.93 -12.18
C THR A 50 -1.09 -5.70 -12.46
N ARG A 51 -0.31 -6.79 -12.52
CA ARG A 51 1.11 -6.70 -12.86
C ARG A 51 1.36 -6.10 -14.26
N PRO A 52 0.62 -6.47 -15.33
CA PRO A 52 0.76 -5.81 -16.63
C PRO A 52 0.46 -4.31 -16.58
N GLU A 53 -0.59 -3.89 -15.88
CA GLU A 53 -0.91 -2.46 -15.69
C GLU A 53 0.21 -1.72 -14.97
N TYR A 54 0.77 -2.30 -13.91
CA TYR A 54 1.92 -1.75 -13.21
C TYR A 54 3.14 -1.59 -14.13
N LEU A 55 3.44 -2.57 -14.97
CA LEU A 55 4.56 -2.49 -15.90
C LEU A 55 4.35 -1.39 -16.94
N ARG A 56 3.13 -1.19 -17.45
CA ARG A 56 2.80 -0.06 -18.34
C ARG A 56 3.00 1.29 -17.65
N LEU A 57 2.56 1.44 -16.40
CA LEU A 57 2.81 2.66 -15.61
C LEU A 57 4.31 2.94 -15.46
N LEU A 58 5.08 1.91 -15.17
CA LEU A 58 6.52 2.01 -14.99
C LEU A 58 7.23 2.42 -16.28
N GLU A 59 6.86 1.78 -17.39
CA GLU A 59 7.42 2.10 -18.71
C GLU A 59 7.03 3.53 -19.14
N THR A 60 5.78 3.91 -18.96
CA THR A 60 5.32 5.28 -19.22
C THR A 60 6.10 6.32 -18.42
N ALA A 61 6.38 6.04 -17.13
CA ALA A 61 7.19 6.93 -16.32
C ALA A 61 8.63 7.07 -16.85
N ARG A 62 9.22 5.97 -17.35
CA ARG A 62 10.57 5.95 -17.92
C ARG A 62 10.64 6.68 -19.25
N THR A 63 9.72 6.42 -20.16
CA THR A 63 9.68 7.06 -21.51
C THR A 63 9.43 8.56 -21.41
N GLN A 64 8.72 9.02 -20.36
CA GLN A 64 8.53 10.44 -20.07
C GLN A 64 9.71 11.08 -19.32
N GLY A 65 10.82 10.37 -19.09
CA GLY A 65 11.95 10.88 -18.32
C GLY A 65 11.68 11.13 -16.83
N ARG A 66 10.56 10.58 -16.29
CA ARG A 66 10.19 10.73 -14.88
C ARG A 66 10.87 9.66 -14.02
N GLU A 67 12.21 9.66 -14.05
CA GLU A 67 13.04 8.64 -13.39
C GLU A 67 12.72 8.50 -11.89
N ARG A 68 12.56 9.64 -11.18
CA ARG A 68 12.17 9.66 -9.77
C ARG A 68 10.85 8.90 -9.53
N LEU A 69 9.83 9.17 -10.35
CA LEU A 69 8.53 8.52 -10.22
C LEU A 69 8.61 7.03 -10.53
N ALA A 70 9.36 6.64 -11.55
CA ALA A 70 9.58 5.23 -11.86
C ALA A 70 10.24 4.48 -10.69
N LEU A 71 11.27 5.05 -10.08
CA LEU A 71 11.93 4.48 -8.90
C LEU A 71 11.02 4.45 -7.67
N LEU A 72 10.16 5.46 -7.50
CA LEU A 72 9.17 5.48 -6.42
C LEU A 72 8.15 4.37 -6.58
N LEU A 73 7.63 4.14 -7.79
CA LEU A 73 6.73 3.01 -8.09
C LEU A 73 7.42 1.66 -7.82
N GLU A 74 8.67 1.49 -8.27
CA GLU A 74 9.47 0.29 -8.00
C GLU A 74 9.71 0.10 -6.50
N THR A 75 9.95 1.17 -5.75
CA THR A 75 10.18 1.11 -4.30
C THR A 75 8.92 0.64 -3.58
N ILE A 76 7.77 1.27 -3.84
CA ILE A 76 6.50 0.90 -3.18
C ILE A 76 6.09 -0.53 -3.55
N CYS A 77 6.16 -0.87 -4.84
CA CYS A 77 5.76 -2.19 -5.34
C CYS A 77 6.77 -3.30 -5.01
N GLY A 78 8.04 -2.98 -4.85
CA GLY A 78 9.10 -3.97 -4.57
C GLY A 78 9.35 -4.23 -3.07
N THR A 79 8.86 -3.37 -2.19
CA THR A 79 9.08 -3.48 -0.74
C THR A 79 7.78 -3.54 0.07
N GLY A 80 6.66 -3.21 -0.54
CA GLY A 80 5.37 -3.08 0.16
C GLY A 80 5.34 -1.93 1.18
N ILE A 81 6.25 -0.95 1.10
CA ILE A 81 6.31 0.21 2.00
C ILE A 81 5.02 1.05 1.93
N ARG A 82 4.61 1.64 3.06
CA ARG A 82 3.51 2.61 3.04
C ARG A 82 3.99 3.94 2.45
N VAL A 83 3.10 4.64 1.75
CA VAL A 83 3.45 5.95 1.16
C VAL A 83 3.98 6.96 2.19
N SER A 84 3.50 6.91 3.43
CA SER A 84 4.00 7.76 4.52
C SER A 84 5.41 7.38 5.00
N GLU A 85 5.86 6.19 4.65
CA GLU A 85 7.14 5.64 5.06
C GLU A 85 8.23 5.87 3.99
N VAL A 86 7.87 6.36 2.81
CA VAL A 86 8.80 6.63 1.69
C VAL A 86 9.97 7.54 2.11
N ARG A 87 9.74 8.49 3.01
CA ARG A 87 10.76 9.38 3.56
C ARG A 87 11.91 8.66 4.29
N TYR A 88 11.68 7.42 4.75
CA TYR A 88 12.74 6.62 5.38
C TYR A 88 13.62 5.87 4.38
N VAL A 89 13.32 5.98 3.08
CA VAL A 89 14.20 5.49 2.01
C VAL A 89 15.26 6.56 1.77
N THR A 90 16.25 6.57 2.65
CA THR A 90 17.38 7.50 2.61
C THR A 90 18.59 6.87 1.95
N VAL A 91 19.57 7.69 1.59
CA VAL A 91 20.84 7.22 1.02
C VAL A 91 21.51 6.20 1.95
N GLU A 92 21.52 6.48 3.25
CA GLU A 92 22.11 5.62 4.29
C GLU A 92 21.33 4.30 4.42
N ALA A 93 19.99 4.36 4.37
CA ALA A 93 19.15 3.16 4.41
C ALA A 93 19.41 2.26 3.21
N VAL A 94 19.61 2.85 2.03
CA VAL A 94 19.86 2.12 0.80
C VAL A 94 21.26 1.47 0.81
N TYR A 95 22.27 2.14 1.36
CA TYR A 95 23.59 1.53 1.58
C TYR A 95 23.52 0.34 2.52
N ARG A 96 22.72 0.41 3.59
CA ARG A 96 22.53 -0.70 4.54
C ARG A 96 21.60 -1.80 4.01
N GLY A 97 20.93 -1.59 2.88
CA GLY A 97 19.95 -2.52 2.33
C GLY A 97 18.65 -2.64 3.15
N ARG A 98 18.43 -1.74 4.11
CA ARG A 98 17.25 -1.73 4.98
C ARG A 98 16.92 -0.32 5.48
N ALA A 99 15.62 -0.02 5.58
CA ALA A 99 15.12 1.19 6.20
C ALA A 99 14.46 0.85 7.55
N GLU A 100 14.82 1.59 8.59
CA GLU A 100 14.25 1.42 9.92
C GLU A 100 13.24 2.55 10.19
N ILE A 101 12.04 2.17 10.56
CA ILE A 101 10.93 3.10 10.83
C ILE A 101 10.58 3.00 12.30
N SER A 102 10.81 4.07 13.04
CA SER A 102 10.34 4.21 14.41
C SER A 102 9.08 5.08 14.43
N LEU A 103 7.95 4.49 14.76
CA LEU A 103 6.67 5.19 14.88
C LEU A 103 5.92 4.72 16.14
N LYS A 104 5.60 5.65 17.02
CA LYS A 104 4.81 5.39 18.24
C LYS A 104 5.38 4.24 19.09
N GLY A 105 6.70 4.19 19.28
CA GLY A 105 7.39 3.17 20.06
C GLY A 105 7.52 1.79 19.39
N LYS A 106 7.06 1.64 18.14
CA LYS A 106 7.26 0.41 17.36
C LYS A 106 8.34 0.62 16.31
N ILE A 107 9.31 -0.27 16.30
CA ILE A 107 10.36 -0.29 15.27
C ILE A 107 9.95 -1.31 14.22
N ARG A 108 10.00 -0.89 12.96
CA ARG A 108 9.77 -1.75 11.81
C ARG A 108 10.93 -1.63 10.85
N THR A 109 11.47 -2.74 10.43
CA THR A 109 12.51 -2.81 9.39
C THR A 109 11.89 -3.16 8.05
N ILE A 110 12.23 -2.39 7.02
CA ILE A 110 11.88 -2.66 5.63
C ILE A 110 13.15 -3.10 4.91
N LEU A 111 13.13 -4.29 4.35
CA LEU A 111 14.21 -4.81 3.54
C LEU A 111 14.16 -4.20 2.13
N LEU A 112 15.28 -3.71 1.65
CA LEU A 112 15.44 -3.12 0.33
C LEU A 112 16.19 -4.11 -0.58
N PRO A 113 15.54 -4.65 -1.65
CA PRO A 113 16.20 -5.58 -2.56
C PRO A 113 17.44 -4.97 -3.21
N GLY A 114 18.55 -5.73 -3.30
CA GLY A 114 19.84 -5.22 -3.80
C GLY A 114 19.76 -4.60 -5.21
N LYS A 115 18.91 -5.14 -6.10
CA LYS A 115 18.66 -4.53 -7.42
C LYS A 115 18.04 -3.13 -7.30
N LEU A 116 17.12 -2.94 -6.36
CA LEU A 116 16.52 -1.63 -6.09
C LEU A 116 17.56 -0.68 -5.50
N CYS A 117 18.34 -1.13 -4.53
CA CYS A 117 19.41 -0.33 -3.91
C CYS A 117 20.38 0.22 -4.97
N ARG A 118 20.85 -0.63 -5.89
CA ARG A 118 21.75 -0.18 -6.98
C ARG A 118 21.12 0.92 -7.84
N LYS A 119 19.84 0.80 -8.19
CA LYS A 119 19.11 1.84 -8.95
C LYS A 119 18.97 3.14 -8.18
N LEU A 120 18.60 3.05 -6.90
CA LEU A 120 18.42 4.21 -6.04
C LEU A 120 19.75 4.96 -5.81
N LEU A 121 20.84 4.24 -5.57
CA LEU A 121 22.17 4.87 -5.43
C LEU A 121 22.65 5.53 -6.73
N LYS A 122 22.41 4.88 -7.88
CA LYS A 122 22.71 5.49 -9.19
C LYS A 122 21.93 6.80 -9.37
N TYR A 123 20.63 6.79 -9.02
CA TYR A 123 19.80 7.98 -9.08
C TYR A 123 20.28 9.08 -8.11
N ALA A 124 20.55 8.71 -6.84
CA ALA A 124 21.02 9.68 -5.85
C ALA A 124 22.32 10.37 -6.29
N ARG A 125 23.30 9.62 -6.83
CA ARG A 125 24.54 10.18 -7.39
C ARG A 125 24.25 11.14 -8.56
N LYS A 126 23.37 10.74 -9.49
CA LYS A 126 22.98 11.59 -10.64
C LYS A 126 22.31 12.89 -10.18
N GLN A 127 21.52 12.86 -9.12
CA GLN A 127 20.84 14.02 -8.55
C GLN A 127 21.67 14.76 -7.50
N LYS A 128 22.93 14.34 -7.26
CA LYS A 128 23.83 14.92 -6.26
C LYS A 128 23.28 14.88 -4.83
N ILE A 129 22.44 13.87 -4.51
CA ILE A 129 21.91 13.64 -3.17
C ILE A 129 22.95 12.83 -2.39
N ALA A 130 23.69 13.52 -1.50
CA ALA A 130 24.76 12.89 -0.72
C ALA A 130 24.23 12.13 0.51
N SER A 131 23.17 12.59 1.14
CA SER A 131 22.58 12.01 2.38
C SER A 131 21.10 12.31 2.48
N GLY A 132 20.39 11.63 3.40
CA GLY A 132 18.98 11.86 3.67
C GLY A 132 18.03 11.27 2.63
N GLU A 133 16.83 11.85 2.52
CA GLU A 133 15.75 11.33 1.67
C GLU A 133 16.14 11.32 0.18
N ILE A 134 15.88 10.21 -0.51
CA ILE A 134 16.18 10.08 -1.96
C ILE A 134 15.09 10.72 -2.82
N PHE A 135 13.83 10.67 -2.38
CA PHE A 135 12.71 11.18 -3.16
C PHE A 135 12.42 12.64 -2.82
N LEU A 136 13.17 13.53 -3.43
CA LEU A 136 13.06 14.98 -3.21
C LEU A 136 12.22 15.66 -4.30
N THR A 137 11.62 16.79 -3.95
CA THR A 137 11.01 17.75 -4.87
C THR A 137 12.08 18.61 -5.53
N ARG A 138 11.70 19.49 -6.48
CA ARG A 138 12.64 20.46 -7.06
C ARG A 138 13.24 21.42 -6.03
N ASN A 139 12.53 21.65 -4.92
CA ASN A 139 12.97 22.53 -3.83
C ASN A 139 13.70 21.73 -2.72
N GLU A 140 14.27 20.58 -3.05
CA GLU A 140 15.05 19.71 -2.15
C GLU A 140 14.30 19.26 -0.88
N LYS A 141 12.98 19.34 -0.88
CA LYS A 141 12.13 18.84 0.22
C LYS A 141 11.62 17.45 -0.10
N GLY A 142 11.45 16.63 0.92
CA GLY A 142 10.85 15.29 0.78
C GLY A 142 9.48 15.35 0.09
N ILE A 143 9.24 14.40 -0.81
CA ILE A 143 8.00 14.35 -1.58
C ILE A 143 6.78 14.06 -0.69
N SER A 144 5.73 14.87 -0.79
CA SER A 144 4.50 14.71 -0.03
C SER A 144 3.62 13.58 -0.58
N ARG A 145 2.78 12.99 0.29
CA ARG A 145 1.79 11.97 -0.14
C ARG A 145 0.85 12.48 -1.23
N ARG A 146 0.43 13.76 -1.14
CA ARG A 146 -0.45 14.39 -2.14
C ARG A 146 0.23 14.48 -3.50
N GLN A 147 1.51 14.85 -3.50
CA GLN A 147 2.31 14.96 -4.72
C GLN A 147 2.56 13.58 -5.35
N ILE A 148 2.91 12.57 -4.55
CA ILE A 148 3.03 11.18 -5.03
C ILE A 148 1.74 10.74 -5.73
N TRP A 149 0.60 10.97 -5.09
CA TRP A 149 -0.70 10.63 -5.64
C TRP A 149 -0.98 11.36 -6.96
N ALA A 150 -0.74 12.67 -7.02
CA ALA A 150 -0.94 13.47 -8.23
C ALA A 150 -0.02 13.02 -9.38
N GLU A 151 1.26 12.79 -9.11
CA GLU A 151 2.22 12.32 -10.10
C GLU A 151 1.86 10.92 -10.65
N MET A 152 1.37 10.02 -9.78
CA MET A 152 0.88 8.71 -10.21
C MET A 152 -0.36 8.82 -11.12
N LYS A 153 -1.30 9.70 -10.78
CA LYS A 153 -2.51 9.92 -11.60
C LYS A 153 -2.18 10.48 -12.98
N ALA A 154 -1.17 11.35 -13.07
CA ALA A 154 -0.73 11.92 -14.34
C ALA A 154 -0.12 10.91 -15.33
N LEU A 155 0.15 9.66 -14.90
CA LEU A 155 0.58 8.58 -15.80
C LEU A 155 -0.58 7.82 -16.44
N CYS A 156 -1.78 7.88 -15.84
CA CYS A 156 -2.87 6.94 -16.13
C CYS A 156 -3.28 6.93 -17.60
N ASP A 157 -3.52 8.09 -18.19
CA ASP A 157 -4.01 8.21 -19.58
C ASP A 157 -3.00 7.62 -20.57
N LYS A 158 -1.73 8.02 -20.46
CA LYS A 158 -0.68 7.54 -21.37
C LYS A 158 -0.33 6.07 -21.15
N ALA A 159 -0.53 5.56 -19.93
CA ALA A 159 -0.30 4.15 -19.62
C ALA A 159 -1.51 3.26 -19.99
N GLY A 160 -2.65 3.82 -20.36
CA GLY A 160 -3.89 3.09 -20.60
C GLY A 160 -4.35 2.32 -19.35
N VAL A 161 -4.26 2.95 -18.17
CA VAL A 161 -4.66 2.35 -16.88
C VAL A 161 -5.70 3.22 -16.20
N ALA A 162 -6.81 2.60 -15.78
CA ALA A 162 -7.90 3.31 -15.13
C ALA A 162 -7.40 4.06 -13.87
N PRO A 163 -7.67 5.38 -13.75
CA PRO A 163 -7.23 6.17 -12.60
C PRO A 163 -7.71 5.63 -11.26
N SER A 164 -8.87 4.97 -11.21
CA SER A 164 -9.41 4.32 -10.01
C SER A 164 -8.52 3.23 -9.43
N LYS A 165 -7.64 2.63 -10.24
CA LYS A 165 -6.70 1.58 -9.85
C LYS A 165 -5.34 2.12 -9.39
N VAL A 166 -4.99 3.37 -9.75
CA VAL A 166 -3.62 3.90 -9.60
C VAL A 166 -3.52 4.79 -8.35
N PHE A 167 -3.10 4.17 -7.24
CA PHE A 167 -2.78 4.84 -5.98
C PHE A 167 -1.83 3.97 -5.14
N PRO A 168 -1.06 4.56 -4.20
CA PRO A 168 0.01 3.86 -3.49
C PRO A 168 -0.41 2.57 -2.78
N HIS A 169 -1.64 2.53 -2.24
CA HIS A 169 -2.13 1.34 -1.56
C HIS A 169 -2.31 0.15 -2.51
N ASN A 170 -2.70 0.38 -3.77
CA ASN A 170 -2.81 -0.68 -4.76
C ASN A 170 -1.46 -1.25 -5.20
N LEU A 171 -0.40 -0.43 -5.23
CA LEU A 171 0.97 -0.94 -5.43
C LEU A 171 1.40 -1.86 -4.29
N ARG A 172 1.14 -1.47 -3.05
CA ARG A 172 1.39 -2.31 -1.88
C ARG A 172 0.53 -3.59 -1.90
N HIS A 173 -0.70 -3.49 -2.40
CA HIS A 173 -1.58 -4.64 -2.59
C HIS A 173 -1.02 -5.62 -3.62
N LEU A 174 -0.54 -5.10 -4.76
CA LEU A 174 0.12 -5.92 -5.78
C LEU A 174 1.37 -6.62 -5.22
N PHE A 175 2.19 -5.91 -4.42
CA PHE A 175 3.30 -6.52 -3.69
C PHE A 175 2.82 -7.68 -2.80
N ALA A 176 1.80 -7.44 -1.97
CA ALA A 176 1.30 -8.44 -1.03
C ALA A 176 0.80 -9.71 -1.73
N LYS A 177 0.00 -9.56 -2.80
CA LYS A 177 -0.47 -10.69 -3.62
C LYS A 177 0.71 -11.45 -4.27
N THR A 178 1.67 -10.72 -4.84
CA THR A 178 2.84 -11.33 -5.49
C THR A 178 3.72 -12.07 -4.49
N PHE A 179 3.99 -11.47 -3.34
CA PHE A 179 4.77 -12.08 -2.26
C PHE A 179 4.09 -13.35 -1.75
N TYR A 180 2.78 -13.30 -1.48
CA TYR A 180 2.05 -14.47 -1.00
C TYR A 180 2.00 -15.61 -2.02
N ARG A 181 1.91 -15.30 -3.33
CA ARG A 181 1.98 -16.34 -4.38
C ARG A 181 3.27 -17.13 -4.33
N VAL A 182 4.36 -16.52 -3.91
CA VAL A 182 5.69 -17.14 -3.82
C VAL A 182 5.86 -17.89 -2.49
N CYS A 183 5.58 -17.25 -1.37
CA CYS A 183 5.90 -17.83 -0.05
C CYS A 183 4.75 -18.62 0.58
N ARG A 184 3.48 -18.40 0.17
CA ARG A 184 2.27 -19.06 0.69
C ARG A 184 2.09 -18.98 2.21
N ASP A 185 2.78 -18.04 2.86
CA ASP A 185 2.79 -17.85 4.31
C ASP A 185 2.25 -16.45 4.65
N VAL A 186 1.09 -16.42 5.32
CA VAL A 186 0.40 -15.19 5.72
C VAL A 186 1.11 -14.50 6.88
N ALA A 187 1.70 -15.26 7.81
CA ALA A 187 2.40 -14.70 8.95
C ALA A 187 3.66 -13.96 8.49
N ARG A 188 4.45 -14.60 7.64
CA ARG A 188 5.62 -13.97 7.02
C ARG A 188 5.26 -12.73 6.20
N LEU A 189 4.14 -12.75 5.47
CA LEU A 189 3.65 -11.57 4.77
C LEU A 189 3.26 -10.46 5.75
N ALA A 190 2.60 -10.79 6.86
CA ALA A 190 2.22 -9.83 7.89
C ALA A 190 3.47 -9.15 8.49
N ASP A 191 4.51 -9.91 8.79
CA ASP A 191 5.79 -9.41 9.31
C ASP A 191 6.44 -8.44 8.32
N VAL A 192 6.57 -8.83 7.05
CA VAL A 192 7.15 -7.97 6.00
C VAL A 192 6.34 -6.69 5.81
N LEU A 193 5.02 -6.77 5.86
CA LEU A 193 4.14 -5.59 5.77
C LEU A 193 4.12 -4.77 7.07
N GLY A 194 4.60 -5.31 8.19
CA GLY A 194 4.54 -4.70 9.52
C GLY A 194 3.10 -4.49 9.98
N HIS A 195 2.31 -5.55 9.91
CA HIS A 195 0.97 -5.59 10.45
C HIS A 195 1.00 -6.20 11.86
N SER A 196 0.34 -5.54 12.81
CA SER A 196 0.18 -6.05 14.17
C SER A 196 -0.85 -7.17 14.28
N SER A 197 -1.60 -7.43 13.22
CA SER A 197 -2.63 -8.49 13.17
C SER A 197 -2.65 -9.12 11.78
N ILE A 198 -2.67 -10.46 11.76
CA ILE A 198 -2.82 -11.27 10.55
C ILE A 198 -4.14 -10.95 9.82
N GLU A 199 -5.20 -10.60 10.56
CA GLU A 199 -6.47 -10.17 10.00
C GLU A 199 -6.33 -8.98 9.03
N THR A 200 -5.43 -8.04 9.34
CA THR A 200 -5.13 -6.92 8.43
C THR A 200 -4.46 -7.40 7.13
N THR A 201 -3.73 -8.52 7.19
CA THR A 201 -3.06 -9.09 6.03
C THR A 201 -4.02 -9.92 5.18
N ARG A 202 -5.02 -10.59 5.79
CA ARG A 202 -6.04 -11.35 5.06
C ARG A 202 -6.79 -10.53 4.02
N ILE A 203 -6.95 -9.22 4.24
CA ILE A 203 -7.60 -8.32 3.27
C ILE A 203 -6.91 -8.35 1.89
N TYR A 204 -5.59 -8.57 1.87
CA TYR A 204 -4.82 -8.69 0.61
C TYR A 204 -4.95 -10.07 -0.06
N LEU A 205 -5.46 -11.06 0.68
CA LEU A 205 -5.52 -12.47 0.26
C LEU A 205 -6.94 -12.94 -0.01
N ILE A 206 -7.92 -12.06 0.13
CA ILE A 206 -9.30 -12.38 -0.25
C ILE A 206 -9.29 -12.68 -1.75
N SER A 207 -9.52 -13.94 -2.07
CA SER A 207 -9.60 -14.42 -3.44
C SER A 207 -10.93 -14.04 -4.08
N THR A 208 -10.99 -14.10 -5.38
CA THR A 208 -12.21 -13.86 -6.13
C THR A 208 -13.12 -15.08 -6.07
N GLY A 209 -14.41 -14.88 -6.31
CA GLY A 209 -15.34 -16.02 -6.45
C GLY A 209 -14.90 -17.01 -7.52
N THR A 210 -14.29 -16.55 -8.61
CA THR A 210 -13.75 -17.37 -9.69
C THR A 210 -12.55 -18.22 -9.24
N GLU A 211 -11.63 -17.67 -8.42
CA GLU A 211 -10.51 -18.44 -7.86
C GLU A 211 -11.01 -19.55 -6.92
N HIS A 212 -12.01 -19.27 -6.10
CA HIS A 212 -12.63 -20.28 -5.24
C HIS A 212 -13.37 -21.35 -6.05
N ALA A 213 -14.16 -20.97 -7.04
CA ALA A 213 -14.84 -21.91 -7.93
C ALA A 213 -13.86 -22.83 -8.63
N GLY A 214 -12.75 -22.30 -9.17
CA GLY A 214 -11.69 -23.09 -9.77
C GLY A 214 -10.98 -24.03 -8.78
N THR A 215 -10.89 -23.66 -7.50
CA THR A 215 -10.34 -24.54 -6.46
C THR A 215 -11.34 -25.65 -6.12
N LEU A 216 -12.62 -25.32 -5.97
CA LEU A 216 -13.67 -26.31 -5.70
C LEU A 216 -13.78 -27.33 -6.83
N ALA A 217 -13.71 -26.91 -8.08
CA ALA A 217 -13.72 -27.82 -9.24
C ALA A 217 -12.55 -28.83 -9.21
N ARG A 218 -11.40 -28.42 -8.67
CA ARG A 218 -10.20 -29.29 -8.57
C ARG A 218 -10.22 -30.25 -7.38
N LEU A 219 -11.15 -30.13 -6.46
CA LEU A 219 -11.27 -31.05 -5.32
C LEU A 219 -11.69 -32.45 -5.75
N GLY A 220 -12.35 -32.64 -6.91
CA GLY A 220 -12.77 -33.95 -7.42
C GLY A 220 -13.79 -34.65 -6.52
N LEU A 221 -14.55 -33.90 -5.71
CA LEU A 221 -15.53 -34.45 -4.78
C LEU A 221 -16.95 -34.59 -5.38
N ILE A 222 -17.12 -34.17 -6.63
CA ILE A 222 -18.36 -34.24 -7.38
C ILE A 222 -18.13 -35.23 -8.52
N CYS A 223 -18.85 -36.36 -8.50
CA CYS A 223 -18.83 -37.40 -9.53
C CYS A 223 -19.84 -37.11 -10.62
#